data_245e3330910f847ca6ddea5164412971
#
_entry.id   245e3330910f847ca6ddea5164412971
#
_cell.length_a   1.000
_cell.length_b   1.000
_cell.length_c   1.000
_cell.angle_alpha   90.00
_cell.angle_beta   90.00
_cell.angle_gamma   90.00
#
_symmetry.space_group_name_H-M   'P 1'
#
loop_
_entity.id
_entity.type
_entity.pdbx_description
1 polymer ?
#
loop_
_entity_poly.entity_id
_entity_poly.type
_entity_poly.pdbx_seq_one_letter_code
_entity_poly.pdbx_strand_id
1 'polypeptide(L)'
;MIDAGDANPNLILILTDDQGYGDLACHGNPVIRTPSLDRLHAEGVCFRHFHASPVCSPTRASLMTGRYNFRTGAIDTYLGRSMMHPDEVTLPELLGAHGYRTGIFGKWHLGDNYPMRAMDKGFQEALVHNGGGLAQPSGRPGDGYFDPVLSHNGVWAKHSGYCTDIFTSAAIAFIARHRAEPFFVYLATNAPHMPLQVADEYSGRYLAMGLDEETAKTYAMITNIDDNVGRLLASLKELGLERNTIVIFLTDNGPAVSRGVDRFNAGLRDLKGSVYDGGIRVPCFLRWPARLQAGREIDEMAAHIDLLPTLLDACGAPLPDGLRLDGISLLPLLLGAAAPWPERTLYFQWHRGDEPEPYRNCCARSDRYKLVNGTELYDLIADPGEQRDIAADHPEIVARMRAGYEAWIEDVSATRGYAPPRIHLGTLHENPVTLTRQDWRGAEGWGNEHLGYWEVKVATAGEYDITLRFSARLPAREAHFRLGDNSLSQALDEGATACVFQRVPLPAGDARLEAWLEADGRRRGVSYVDLKR
;
A
#
# COMPACT_ATOMS: atom_id res chain seq x y z
N MET A 1 34.48 -20.07 -9.98
CA MET A 1 33.65 -19.17 -9.14
C MET A 1 33.13 -18.13 -10.09
N ILE A 2 31.83 -18.11 -10.35
CA ILE A 2 31.15 -17.04 -11.10
C ILE A 2 31.35 -15.78 -10.28
N ASP A 3 31.92 -14.76 -10.89
CA ASP A 3 32.15 -13.47 -10.21
C ASP A 3 30.79 -12.93 -9.72
N ALA A 4 30.70 -12.48 -8.47
CA ALA A 4 29.44 -12.03 -7.86
C ALA A 4 28.80 -10.80 -8.57
N GLY A 5 29.42 -10.33 -9.66
CA GLY A 5 28.93 -9.27 -10.53
C GLY A 5 28.10 -9.75 -11.72
N ASP A 6 28.10 -11.04 -12.04
CA ASP A 6 27.42 -11.61 -13.21
C ASP A 6 26.08 -12.31 -12.89
N ALA A 7 25.78 -12.55 -11.61
CA ALA A 7 24.52 -13.18 -11.20
C ALA A 7 23.45 -12.11 -10.91
N ASN A 8 22.21 -12.37 -11.32
CA ASN A 8 21.07 -11.54 -10.98
C ASN A 8 20.97 -11.30 -9.47
N PRO A 9 20.84 -10.06 -8.99
CA PRO A 9 20.74 -9.77 -7.56
C PRO A 9 19.42 -10.28 -6.97
N ASN A 10 19.43 -10.69 -5.71
CA ASN A 10 18.19 -10.85 -4.96
C ASN A 10 17.62 -9.46 -4.60
N LEU A 11 16.31 -9.41 -4.47
CA LEU A 11 15.59 -8.17 -4.15
C LEU A 11 14.79 -8.34 -2.86
N ILE A 12 14.94 -7.39 -1.95
CA ILE A 12 14.09 -7.23 -0.76
C ILE A 12 13.61 -5.80 -0.71
N LEU A 13 12.30 -5.62 -0.79
CA LEU A 13 11.62 -4.33 -0.66
C LEU A 13 10.87 -4.32 0.67
N ILE A 14 11.32 -3.50 1.61
CA ILE A 14 10.71 -3.30 2.92
C ILE A 14 9.89 -2.01 2.86
N LEU A 15 8.57 -2.12 3.03
CA LEU A 15 7.65 -0.99 3.05
C LEU A 15 6.91 -0.95 4.38
N THR A 16 7.03 0.15 5.11
CA THR A 16 6.25 0.41 6.32
C THR A 16 4.99 1.22 5.99
N ASP A 17 4.03 1.24 6.91
CA ASP A 17 2.71 1.86 6.74
C ASP A 17 2.52 3.00 7.75
N ASP A 18 2.32 4.23 7.26
CA ASP A 18 2.13 5.42 8.09
C ASP A 18 3.35 5.85 8.94
N GLN A 19 4.54 5.42 8.60
CA GLN A 19 5.78 5.88 9.23
C GLN A 19 6.25 7.19 8.58
N GLY A 20 6.46 8.22 9.38
CA GLY A 20 6.94 9.52 8.89
C GLY A 20 8.43 9.54 8.54
N TYR A 21 8.83 10.52 7.72
CA TYR A 21 10.23 10.82 7.44
C TYR A 21 11.01 11.09 8.74
N GLY A 22 10.38 11.78 9.70
CA GLY A 22 10.97 12.09 11.01
C GLY A 22 10.96 10.95 12.02
N ASP A 23 10.36 9.79 11.72
CA ASP A 23 10.26 8.65 12.64
C ASP A 23 11.50 7.71 12.57
N LEU A 24 12.68 8.27 12.33
CA LEU A 24 13.97 7.58 12.26
C LEU A 24 15.05 8.40 12.97
N ALA A 25 15.94 7.74 13.73
CA ALA A 25 17.04 8.42 14.43
C ALA A 25 18.05 9.03 13.43
N CYS A 26 18.34 8.35 12.31
CA CYS A 26 19.19 8.87 11.23
C CYS A 26 18.63 10.12 10.55
N HIS A 27 17.33 10.42 10.69
CA HIS A 27 16.70 11.66 10.22
C HIS A 27 16.56 12.73 11.32
N GLY A 28 17.30 12.57 12.42
CA GLY A 28 17.41 13.57 13.48
C GLY A 28 16.35 13.46 14.58
N ASN A 29 15.55 12.40 14.63
CA ASN A 29 14.63 12.17 15.75
C ASN A 29 15.43 11.92 17.04
N PRO A 30 15.24 12.75 18.08
CA PRO A 30 16.10 12.68 19.28
C PRO A 30 15.73 11.54 20.23
N VAL A 31 14.61 10.86 20.02
CA VAL A 31 14.01 9.95 21.00
C VAL A 31 13.92 8.52 20.50
N ILE A 32 13.50 8.32 19.23
CA ILE A 32 13.26 7.00 18.66
C ILE A 32 14.55 6.19 18.55
N ARG A 33 14.47 4.88 18.65
CA ARG A 33 15.61 3.98 18.46
C ARG A 33 15.37 3.07 17.27
N THR A 34 16.24 3.25 16.26
CA THR A 34 16.19 2.54 14.98
C THR A 34 17.59 2.09 14.52
N PRO A 35 18.38 1.37 15.39
CA PRO A 35 19.78 1.08 15.10
C PRO A 35 20.00 0.22 13.86
N SER A 36 19.07 -0.67 13.50
CA SER A 36 19.17 -1.51 12.30
C SER A 36 18.88 -0.71 11.03
N LEU A 37 17.89 0.18 11.07
CA LEU A 37 17.57 1.11 9.98
C LEU A 37 18.64 2.19 9.84
N ASP A 38 19.19 2.71 10.95
CA ASP A 38 20.30 3.67 10.94
C ASP A 38 21.56 3.03 10.32
N ARG A 39 21.81 1.75 10.60
CA ARG A 39 22.89 1.00 9.95
C ARG A 39 22.62 0.79 8.46
N LEU A 40 21.37 0.45 8.07
CA LEU A 40 20.99 0.31 6.66
C LEU A 40 21.18 1.63 5.91
N HIS A 41 20.82 2.76 6.54
CA HIS A 41 21.10 4.12 6.04
C HIS A 41 22.61 4.33 5.84
N ALA A 42 23.43 4.07 6.86
CA ALA A 42 24.87 4.30 6.81
C ALA A 42 25.62 3.39 5.83
N GLU A 43 25.15 2.13 5.66
CA GLU A 43 25.73 1.14 4.74
C GLU A 43 25.14 1.22 3.32
N GLY A 44 24.13 2.06 3.10
CA GLY A 44 23.39 2.22 1.84
C GLY A 44 23.68 3.50 1.08
N VAL A 45 22.86 3.73 0.07
CA VAL A 45 22.67 4.99 -0.64
C VAL A 45 21.31 5.55 -0.24
N CYS A 46 21.24 6.82 0.12
CA CYS A 46 20.04 7.47 0.62
C CYS A 46 19.57 8.57 -0.33
N PHE A 47 18.30 8.56 -0.69
CA PHE A 47 17.69 9.66 -1.42
C PHE A 47 17.18 10.70 -0.43
N ARG A 48 17.67 11.94 -0.53
CA ARG A 48 17.20 13.05 0.32
C ARG A 48 15.81 13.53 -0.07
N HIS A 49 15.45 13.39 -1.35
CA HIS A 49 14.20 13.87 -1.94
C HIS A 49 13.45 12.72 -2.63
N PHE A 50 13.06 11.71 -1.84
CA PHE A 50 12.22 10.62 -2.34
C PHE A 50 10.76 10.85 -1.95
N HIS A 51 9.84 10.63 -2.90
CA HIS A 51 8.42 10.95 -2.74
C HIS A 51 7.52 9.75 -3.01
N ALA A 52 6.42 9.71 -2.26
CA ALA A 52 5.34 8.75 -2.42
C ALA A 52 4.00 9.49 -2.56
N SER A 53 2.93 8.77 -2.89
CA SER A 53 1.58 9.34 -2.83
C SER A 53 1.18 9.67 -1.40
N PRO A 54 0.22 10.60 -1.18
CA PRO A 54 -0.18 11.01 0.18
C PRO A 54 -0.81 9.90 1.04
N VAL A 55 -1.16 8.75 0.44
CA VAL A 55 -1.85 7.63 1.12
C VAL A 55 -1.47 6.26 0.54
N CYS A 56 -1.78 5.19 1.29
CA CYS A 56 -1.27 3.82 1.12
C CYS A 56 -1.52 3.19 -0.27
N SER A 57 -2.78 2.93 -0.68
CA SER A 57 -3.08 2.19 -1.92
C SER A 57 -2.55 2.88 -3.17
N PRO A 58 -2.71 4.21 -3.35
CA PRO A 58 -2.07 4.96 -4.42
C PRO A 58 -0.57 4.73 -4.52
N THR A 59 0.15 4.80 -3.40
CA THR A 59 1.59 4.51 -3.37
C THR A 59 1.89 3.08 -3.75
N ARG A 60 1.18 2.11 -3.18
CA ARG A 60 1.43 0.68 -3.42
C ARG A 60 1.17 0.30 -4.87
N ALA A 61 0.11 0.83 -5.49
CA ALA A 61 -0.18 0.64 -6.91
C ALA A 61 0.93 1.22 -7.79
N SER A 62 1.33 2.46 -7.53
CA SER A 62 2.40 3.12 -8.28
C SER A 62 3.75 2.42 -8.13
N LEU A 63 4.08 1.94 -6.92
CA LEU A 63 5.29 1.18 -6.63
C LEU A 63 5.34 -0.14 -7.41
N MET A 64 4.21 -0.86 -7.47
CA MET A 64 4.13 -2.16 -8.14
C MET A 64 4.08 -2.05 -9.66
N THR A 65 3.64 -0.92 -10.23
CA THR A 65 3.41 -0.75 -11.68
C THR A 65 4.39 0.21 -12.37
N GLY A 66 5.12 1.05 -11.63
CA GLY A 66 5.95 2.13 -12.18
C GLY A 66 5.12 3.22 -12.86
N ARG A 67 3.80 3.31 -12.54
CA ARG A 67 2.84 4.22 -13.15
C ARG A 67 2.14 5.06 -12.08
N TYR A 68 1.68 6.24 -12.44
CA TYR A 68 0.82 7.00 -11.53
C TYR A 68 -0.45 6.22 -11.18
N ASN A 69 -0.82 6.24 -9.92
CA ASN A 69 -1.95 5.50 -9.36
C ASN A 69 -3.30 5.76 -10.09
N PHE A 70 -3.52 6.95 -10.63
CA PHE A 70 -4.72 7.27 -11.42
C PHE A 70 -4.87 6.41 -12.67
N ARG A 71 -3.75 5.96 -13.28
CA ARG A 71 -3.80 4.99 -14.39
C ARG A 71 -4.22 3.60 -13.96
N THR A 72 -3.95 3.24 -12.70
CA THR A 72 -4.13 1.89 -12.17
C THR A 72 -5.53 1.63 -11.61
N GLY A 73 -6.30 2.69 -11.34
CA GLY A 73 -7.60 2.63 -10.68
C GLY A 73 -7.54 2.68 -9.15
N ALA A 74 -6.39 2.48 -8.52
CA ALA A 74 -6.22 2.59 -7.06
C ALA A 74 -6.04 4.07 -6.64
N ILE A 75 -7.15 4.79 -6.53
CA ILE A 75 -7.15 6.26 -6.32
C ILE A 75 -7.35 6.68 -4.86
N ASP A 76 -7.79 5.77 -3.99
CA ASP A 76 -8.03 6.00 -2.57
C ASP A 76 -7.87 4.69 -1.79
N THR A 77 -8.10 4.67 -0.48
CA THR A 77 -7.72 3.59 0.44
C THR A 77 -8.85 2.63 0.81
N TYR A 78 -10.11 2.91 0.44
CA TYR A 78 -11.27 2.11 0.83
C TYR A 78 -12.50 2.38 -0.06
N LEU A 79 -13.61 1.71 0.19
CA LEU A 79 -14.87 1.83 -0.56
C LEU A 79 -14.68 1.54 -2.06
N GLY A 80 -13.99 0.44 -2.37
CA GLY A 80 -13.73 -0.01 -3.72
C GLY A 80 -12.78 0.85 -4.54
N ARG A 81 -12.11 1.83 -3.92
CA ARG A 81 -11.18 2.76 -4.57
C ARG A 81 -9.71 2.36 -4.41
N SER A 82 -9.45 1.31 -3.63
CA SER A 82 -8.13 0.72 -3.45
C SER A 82 -7.82 -0.39 -4.46
N MET A 83 -8.83 -0.90 -5.17
CA MET A 83 -8.66 -1.97 -6.13
C MET A 83 -7.88 -1.51 -7.36
N MET A 84 -6.78 -2.19 -7.66
CA MET A 84 -6.01 -2.01 -8.87
C MET A 84 -6.64 -2.82 -10.00
N HIS A 85 -6.72 -2.28 -11.21
CA HIS A 85 -7.23 -3.02 -12.35
C HIS A 85 -6.38 -4.25 -12.66
N PRO A 86 -6.99 -5.40 -12.97
CA PRO A 86 -6.28 -6.67 -13.14
C PRO A 86 -5.38 -6.73 -14.38
N ASP A 87 -5.59 -5.85 -15.36
CA ASP A 87 -4.76 -5.71 -16.57
C ASP A 87 -3.47 -4.88 -16.35
N GLU A 88 -3.31 -4.26 -15.18
CA GLU A 88 -2.04 -3.63 -14.82
C GLU A 88 -0.94 -4.68 -14.67
N VAL A 89 0.21 -4.42 -15.29
CA VAL A 89 1.39 -5.29 -15.18
C VAL A 89 2.22 -4.87 -13.99
N THR A 90 2.56 -5.81 -13.12
CA THR A 90 3.23 -5.54 -11.86
C THR A 90 4.67 -6.03 -11.83
N LEU A 91 5.48 -5.43 -10.96
CA LEU A 91 6.86 -5.81 -10.73
C LEU A 91 7.04 -7.33 -10.44
N PRO A 92 6.25 -7.98 -9.56
CA PRO A 92 6.41 -9.42 -9.34
C PRO A 92 6.02 -10.26 -10.57
N GLU A 93 5.08 -9.84 -11.43
CA GLU A 93 4.79 -10.53 -12.68
C GLU A 93 6.00 -10.48 -13.63
N LEU A 94 6.63 -9.31 -13.78
CA LEU A 94 7.80 -9.11 -14.64
C LEU A 94 9.01 -9.88 -14.13
N LEU A 95 9.29 -9.81 -12.83
CA LEU A 95 10.40 -10.55 -12.20
C LEU A 95 10.15 -12.06 -12.25
N GLY A 96 8.91 -12.52 -12.00
CA GLY A 96 8.55 -13.93 -12.09
C GLY A 96 8.75 -14.49 -13.51
N ALA A 97 8.37 -13.72 -14.55
CA ALA A 97 8.63 -14.06 -15.96
C ALA A 97 10.16 -14.11 -16.26
N HIS A 98 10.97 -13.37 -15.50
CA HIS A 98 12.44 -13.36 -15.61
C HIS A 98 13.13 -14.39 -14.69
N GLY A 99 12.36 -15.32 -14.11
CA GLY A 99 12.89 -16.44 -13.32
C GLY A 99 13.06 -16.18 -11.83
N TYR A 100 12.57 -15.06 -11.30
CA TYR A 100 12.60 -14.79 -9.87
C TYR A 100 11.52 -15.57 -9.12
N ARG A 101 11.86 -16.01 -7.91
CA ARG A 101 10.87 -16.45 -6.91
C ARG A 101 10.31 -15.22 -6.21
N THR A 102 8.99 -15.09 -6.18
CA THR A 102 8.32 -13.87 -5.69
C THR A 102 7.48 -14.16 -4.46
N GLY A 103 7.68 -13.38 -3.40
CA GLY A 103 6.94 -13.51 -2.13
C GLY A 103 6.52 -12.17 -1.57
N ILE A 104 5.28 -12.08 -1.05
CA ILE A 104 4.77 -10.95 -0.28
C ILE A 104 4.40 -11.38 1.14
N PHE A 105 4.82 -10.60 2.11
CA PHE A 105 4.56 -10.83 3.52
C PHE A 105 4.07 -9.53 4.17
N GLY A 106 2.76 -9.45 4.45
CA GLY A 106 2.12 -8.29 5.06
C GLY A 106 0.96 -7.68 4.27
N LYS A 107 0.95 -6.38 4.08
CA LYS A 107 -0.14 -5.60 3.48
C LYS A 107 -0.03 -5.56 1.96
N TRP A 108 -1.08 -6.00 1.27
CA TRP A 108 -1.25 -5.82 -0.17
C TRP A 108 -2.01 -4.54 -0.51
N HIS A 109 -3.25 -4.44 -0.08
CA HIS A 109 -4.13 -3.26 -0.19
C HIS A 109 -4.42 -2.78 -1.62
N LEU A 110 -4.48 -3.70 -2.60
CA LEU A 110 -4.79 -3.39 -4.01
C LEU A 110 -5.93 -4.27 -4.55
N GLY A 111 -6.80 -4.77 -3.66
CA GLY A 111 -7.94 -5.64 -3.94
C GLY A 111 -7.80 -6.98 -3.22
N ASP A 112 -8.85 -7.38 -2.52
CA ASP A 112 -8.88 -8.57 -1.64
C ASP A 112 -9.38 -9.84 -2.33
N ASN A 113 -10.02 -9.70 -3.50
CA ASN A 113 -10.65 -10.79 -4.24
C ASN A 113 -10.06 -10.96 -5.64
N TYR A 114 -10.26 -12.16 -6.22
CA TYR A 114 -9.88 -12.45 -7.59
C TYR A 114 -10.61 -11.50 -8.57
N PRO A 115 -9.91 -10.90 -9.55
CA PRO A 115 -8.55 -11.18 -10.01
C PRO A 115 -7.47 -10.17 -9.51
N MET A 116 -7.67 -9.50 -8.36
CA MET A 116 -6.79 -8.43 -7.88
C MET A 116 -5.92 -8.83 -6.68
N ARG A 117 -6.02 -10.07 -6.15
CA ARG A 117 -5.23 -10.52 -5.01
C ARG A 117 -3.73 -10.52 -5.32
N ALA A 118 -2.89 -10.40 -4.30
CA ALA A 118 -1.43 -10.44 -4.46
C ALA A 118 -0.95 -11.65 -5.28
N MET A 119 -1.53 -12.84 -5.03
CA MET A 119 -1.20 -14.06 -5.77
C MET A 119 -1.66 -14.03 -7.24
N ASP A 120 -2.70 -13.25 -7.57
CA ASP A 120 -3.17 -13.05 -8.94
C ASP A 120 -2.32 -12.04 -9.71
N LYS A 121 -1.51 -11.27 -8.98
CA LYS A 121 -0.64 -10.21 -9.47
C LYS A 121 0.85 -10.55 -9.35
N GLY A 122 1.21 -11.83 -9.49
CA GLY A 122 2.56 -12.32 -9.71
C GLY A 122 3.32 -12.79 -8.46
N PHE A 123 2.75 -12.71 -7.26
CA PHE A 123 3.38 -13.30 -6.09
C PHE A 123 3.08 -14.81 -5.99
N GLN A 124 4.13 -15.63 -6.02
CA GLN A 124 4.05 -17.08 -5.91
C GLN A 124 3.78 -17.56 -4.47
N GLU A 125 4.19 -16.77 -3.50
CA GLU A 125 3.84 -16.96 -2.08
C GLU A 125 3.32 -15.64 -1.51
N ALA A 126 2.15 -15.68 -0.87
CA ALA A 126 1.49 -14.51 -0.28
C ALA A 126 0.97 -14.84 1.12
N LEU A 127 1.58 -14.26 2.14
CA LEU A 127 1.05 -14.25 3.51
C LEU A 127 0.58 -12.83 3.83
N VAL A 128 -0.72 -12.60 3.73
CA VAL A 128 -1.30 -11.25 3.75
C VAL A 128 -2.53 -11.15 4.66
N HIS A 129 -2.83 -9.94 5.10
CA HIS A 129 -4.13 -9.59 5.69
C HIS A 129 -5.04 -8.91 4.66
N ASN A 130 -6.35 -8.79 4.94
CA ASN A 130 -7.30 -8.07 4.09
C ASN A 130 -7.25 -6.56 4.32
N GLY A 131 -7.70 -5.83 3.32
CA GLY A 131 -7.96 -4.40 3.36
C GLY A 131 -6.74 -3.54 3.63
N GLY A 132 -7.00 -2.37 4.17
CA GLY A 132 -6.00 -1.33 4.42
C GLY A 132 -5.26 -1.45 5.75
N GLY A 133 -5.70 -2.29 6.69
CA GLY A 133 -5.08 -2.47 8.00
C GLY A 133 -5.77 -3.55 8.81
N LEU A 134 -5.08 -4.07 9.82
CA LEU A 134 -5.60 -5.02 10.79
C LEU A 134 -6.65 -4.36 11.69
N ALA A 135 -7.57 -5.17 12.23
CA ALA A 135 -8.67 -4.72 13.10
C ALA A 135 -9.60 -3.64 12.50
N GLN A 136 -9.60 -3.49 11.18
CA GLN A 136 -10.54 -2.62 10.48
C GLN A 136 -11.87 -3.35 10.21
N PRO A 137 -12.99 -2.62 9.98
CA PRO A 137 -14.29 -3.22 9.70
C PRO A 137 -14.33 -4.15 8.48
N SER A 138 -13.39 -4.03 7.58
CA SER A 138 -13.17 -4.92 6.42
C SER A 138 -12.39 -6.18 6.76
N GLY A 139 -11.69 -6.20 7.92
CA GLY A 139 -10.93 -7.34 8.39
C GLY A 139 -11.82 -8.50 8.86
N ARG A 140 -11.22 -9.66 9.05
CA ARG A 140 -11.93 -10.83 9.58
C ARG A 140 -12.17 -10.69 11.09
N PRO A 141 -13.26 -11.28 11.64
CA PRO A 141 -13.52 -11.23 13.08
C PRO A 141 -12.32 -11.75 13.88
N GLY A 142 -11.91 -11.01 14.90
CA GLY A 142 -10.75 -11.34 15.75
C GLY A 142 -9.40 -10.98 15.14
N ASP A 143 -9.40 -10.25 14.04
CA ASP A 143 -8.19 -9.73 13.41
C ASP A 143 -7.57 -8.58 14.24
N GLY A 144 -6.25 -8.56 14.36
CA GLY A 144 -5.49 -7.57 15.12
C GLY A 144 -3.99 -7.78 14.96
N TYR A 145 -3.18 -7.00 15.68
CA TYR A 145 -1.72 -7.12 15.62
C TYR A 145 -1.20 -8.37 16.33
N PHE A 146 -1.91 -8.85 17.34
CA PHE A 146 -1.59 -10.08 18.06
C PHE A 146 -2.50 -11.22 17.62
N ASP A 147 -1.92 -12.37 17.38
CA ASP A 147 -2.60 -13.58 16.95
C ASP A 147 -3.52 -13.37 15.74
N PRO A 148 -3.05 -12.72 14.66
CA PRO A 148 -3.87 -12.32 13.52
C PRO A 148 -4.43 -13.51 12.74
N VAL A 149 -5.55 -13.27 12.06
CA VAL A 149 -6.07 -14.17 11.02
C VAL A 149 -5.54 -13.70 9.68
N LEU A 150 -4.65 -14.50 9.07
CA LEU A 150 -3.95 -14.16 7.82
C LEU A 150 -4.29 -15.18 6.72
N SER A 151 -4.20 -14.71 5.48
CA SER A 151 -4.29 -15.56 4.30
C SER A 151 -2.90 -15.99 3.85
N HIS A 152 -2.64 -17.30 3.83
CA HIS A 152 -1.46 -17.87 3.18
C HIS A 152 -1.88 -18.54 1.88
N ASN A 153 -1.55 -17.93 0.76
CA ASN A 153 -1.94 -18.39 -0.58
C ASN A 153 -3.45 -18.66 -0.71
N GLY A 154 -4.29 -17.77 -0.17
CA GLY A 154 -5.75 -17.89 -0.19
C GLY A 154 -6.35 -18.73 0.94
N VAL A 155 -5.55 -19.43 1.75
CA VAL A 155 -6.01 -20.20 2.90
C VAL A 155 -5.93 -19.35 4.16
N TRP A 156 -7.07 -19.09 4.78
CA TRP A 156 -7.17 -18.29 5.99
C TRP A 156 -6.93 -19.12 7.25
N ALA A 157 -6.02 -18.66 8.10
CA ALA A 157 -5.71 -19.32 9.37
C ALA A 157 -5.33 -18.28 10.44
N LYS A 158 -5.60 -18.62 11.70
CA LYS A 158 -5.10 -17.88 12.85
C LYS A 158 -3.61 -18.21 13.06
N HIS A 159 -2.80 -17.17 13.18
CA HIS A 159 -1.38 -17.26 13.49
C HIS A 159 -1.15 -16.87 14.94
N SER A 160 -0.08 -17.33 15.57
CA SER A 160 0.28 -16.96 16.94
C SER A 160 1.45 -15.98 16.94
N GLY A 161 1.35 -14.93 17.76
CA GLY A 161 2.37 -13.92 17.94
C GLY A 161 2.01 -12.56 17.35
N TYR A 162 3.02 -11.68 17.25
CA TYR A 162 2.85 -10.32 16.74
C TYR A 162 3.03 -10.30 15.21
N CYS A 163 2.16 -9.57 14.49
CA CYS A 163 2.06 -9.66 13.04
C CYS A 163 3.36 -9.32 12.30
N THR A 164 4.10 -8.29 12.72
CA THR A 164 5.37 -7.90 12.10
C THR A 164 6.43 -9.00 12.24
N ASP A 165 6.46 -9.68 13.40
CA ASP A 165 7.35 -10.82 13.64
C ASP A 165 6.99 -12.02 12.77
N ILE A 166 5.67 -12.27 12.60
CA ILE A 166 5.16 -13.35 11.76
C ILE A 166 5.55 -13.11 10.30
N PHE A 167 5.31 -11.90 9.77
CA PHE A 167 5.65 -11.55 8.38
C PHE A 167 7.14 -11.64 8.11
N THR A 168 7.97 -11.11 9.02
CA THR A 168 9.42 -11.18 8.89
C THR A 168 9.94 -12.61 8.97
N SER A 169 9.41 -13.43 9.87
CA SER A 169 9.78 -14.84 9.99
C SER A 169 9.41 -15.64 8.74
N ALA A 170 8.24 -15.37 8.14
CA ALA A 170 7.83 -15.99 6.88
C ALA A 170 8.71 -15.54 5.70
N ALA A 171 9.09 -14.26 5.64
CA ALA A 171 10.01 -13.73 4.64
C ALA A 171 11.40 -14.41 4.75
N ILE A 172 11.95 -14.53 5.96
CA ILE A 172 13.23 -15.23 6.21
C ILE A 172 13.16 -16.69 5.80
N ALA A 173 12.06 -17.38 6.13
CA ALA A 173 11.84 -18.77 5.73
C ALA A 173 11.75 -18.93 4.20
N PHE A 174 11.06 -18.01 3.52
CA PHE A 174 11.01 -17.96 2.05
C PHE A 174 12.41 -17.78 1.45
N ILE A 175 13.19 -16.82 1.93
CA ILE A 175 14.57 -16.57 1.49
C ILE A 175 15.43 -17.83 1.66
N ALA A 176 15.36 -18.50 2.81
CA ALA A 176 16.13 -19.70 3.09
C ALA A 176 15.77 -20.87 2.13
N ARG A 177 14.48 -21.04 1.79
CA ARG A 177 14.03 -22.04 0.83
C ARG A 177 14.52 -21.77 -0.60
N HIS A 178 14.59 -20.49 -0.99
CA HIS A 178 14.93 -20.08 -2.36
C HIS A 178 16.35 -19.52 -2.51
N ARG A 179 17.25 -19.79 -1.53
CA ARG A 179 18.60 -19.25 -1.49
C ARG A 179 19.48 -19.58 -2.70
N ALA A 180 19.12 -20.58 -3.51
CA ALA A 180 19.84 -21.00 -4.70
C ALA A 180 19.28 -20.39 -6.01
N GLU A 181 18.21 -19.63 -5.92
CA GLU A 181 17.51 -19.00 -7.04
C GLU A 181 17.41 -17.48 -6.78
N PRO A 182 17.33 -16.62 -7.81
CA PRO A 182 17.05 -15.22 -7.57
C PRO A 182 15.63 -15.06 -7.00
N PHE A 183 15.47 -14.18 -6.02
CA PHE A 183 14.17 -13.94 -5.40
C PHE A 183 13.84 -12.45 -5.25
N PHE A 184 12.55 -12.17 -5.23
CA PHE A 184 11.97 -10.90 -4.85
C PHE A 184 11.07 -11.09 -3.64
N VAL A 185 11.40 -10.43 -2.54
CA VAL A 185 10.61 -10.37 -1.31
C VAL A 185 10.05 -8.96 -1.14
N TYR A 186 8.73 -8.85 -1.02
CA TYR A 186 8.04 -7.64 -0.61
C TYR A 186 7.58 -7.81 0.84
N LEU A 187 8.38 -7.30 1.80
CA LEU A 187 8.04 -7.24 3.22
C LEU A 187 7.29 -5.93 3.47
N ALA A 188 5.97 -5.99 3.38
CA ALA A 188 5.08 -4.85 3.49
C ALA A 188 4.41 -4.87 4.87
N THR A 189 5.07 -4.32 5.89
CA THR A 189 4.50 -4.30 7.24
C THR A 189 3.27 -3.39 7.27
N ASN A 190 2.26 -3.76 8.07
CA ASN A 190 1.13 -2.87 8.35
C ASN A 190 1.40 -1.97 9.57
N ALA A 191 2.48 -2.18 10.30
CA ALA A 191 2.97 -1.29 11.35
C ALA A 191 3.72 -0.09 10.73
N PRO A 192 3.62 1.10 11.36
CA PRO A 192 2.87 1.43 12.59
C PRO A 192 1.42 1.94 12.38
N HIS A 193 0.72 1.55 11.31
CA HIS A 193 -0.67 1.93 11.06
C HIS A 193 -1.60 1.56 12.23
N MET A 194 -2.63 2.37 12.49
CA MET A 194 -3.64 2.11 13.53
C MET A 194 -4.38 0.77 13.31
N PRO A 195 -4.84 0.11 14.41
CA PRO A 195 -4.75 0.50 15.81
C PRO A 195 -3.34 0.32 16.38
N LEU A 196 -2.92 1.24 17.26
CA LEU A 196 -1.58 1.19 17.85
C LEU A 196 -1.52 0.09 18.94
N GLN A 197 -1.09 -1.09 18.53
CA GLN A 197 -0.96 -2.28 19.38
C GLN A 197 0.47 -2.79 19.34
N VAL A 198 1.12 -2.88 20.46
CA VAL A 198 2.49 -3.39 20.62
C VAL A 198 2.67 -3.89 22.05
N ALA A 199 3.61 -4.81 22.29
CA ALA A 199 3.90 -5.30 23.62
C ALA A 199 4.46 -4.20 24.53
N ASP A 200 4.10 -4.26 25.82
CA ASP A 200 4.46 -3.25 26.83
C ASP A 200 5.98 -3.09 26.99
N GLU A 201 6.76 -4.14 26.73
CA GLU A 201 8.22 -4.09 26.74
C GLU A 201 8.81 -3.10 25.73
N TYR A 202 8.12 -2.84 24.63
CA TYR A 202 8.49 -1.83 23.67
C TYR A 202 7.99 -0.42 24.05
N SER A 203 6.71 -0.30 24.45
CA SER A 203 6.09 1.00 24.72
C SER A 203 6.52 1.60 26.07
N GLY A 204 6.80 0.77 27.08
CA GLY A 204 7.12 1.21 28.44
C GLY A 204 8.31 2.17 28.53
N ARG A 205 9.33 1.97 27.68
CA ARG A 205 10.50 2.88 27.64
C ARG A 205 10.14 4.29 27.17
N TYR A 206 9.27 4.42 26.16
CA TYR A 206 8.85 5.70 25.61
C TYR A 206 7.89 6.43 26.54
N LEU A 207 6.99 5.70 27.17
CA LEU A 207 6.10 6.22 28.23
C LEU A 207 6.91 6.73 29.42
N ALA A 208 7.97 6.03 29.84
CA ALA A 208 8.86 6.45 30.91
C ALA A 208 9.65 7.73 30.58
N MET A 209 9.80 8.08 29.30
CA MET A 209 10.38 9.34 28.84
C MET A 209 9.39 10.51 28.85
N GLY A 210 8.11 10.27 29.18
CA GLY A 210 7.06 11.27 29.26
C GLY A 210 6.38 11.58 27.93
N LEU A 211 6.55 10.74 26.90
CA LEU A 211 5.82 10.89 25.67
C LEU A 211 4.33 10.57 25.86
N ASP A 212 3.47 11.20 25.05
CA ASP A 212 2.06 10.81 24.98
C ASP A 212 1.91 9.37 24.49
N GLU A 213 0.77 8.74 24.80
CA GLU A 213 0.53 7.33 24.53
C GLU A 213 0.59 6.98 23.04
N GLU A 214 0.09 7.86 22.15
CA GLU A 214 0.08 7.65 20.70
C GLU A 214 1.50 7.65 20.15
N THR A 215 2.30 8.66 20.48
CA THR A 215 3.70 8.77 20.07
C THR A 215 4.54 7.61 20.65
N ALA A 216 4.33 7.28 21.93
CA ALA A 216 5.04 6.18 22.59
C ALA A 216 4.77 4.83 21.93
N LYS A 217 3.52 4.52 21.61
CA LYS A 217 3.14 3.28 20.93
C LYS A 217 3.63 3.25 19.49
N THR A 218 3.53 4.36 18.76
CA THR A 218 4.04 4.45 17.38
C THR A 218 5.55 4.18 17.34
N TYR A 219 6.33 4.84 18.20
CA TYR A 219 7.77 4.60 18.27
C TYR A 219 8.12 3.18 18.72
N ALA A 220 7.31 2.59 19.59
CA ALA A 220 7.45 1.21 20.00
C ALA A 220 7.21 0.23 18.84
N MET A 221 6.18 0.44 18.03
CA MET A 221 5.91 -0.34 16.84
C MET A 221 7.04 -0.23 15.81
N ILE A 222 7.60 0.97 15.62
CA ILE A 222 8.76 1.19 14.73
C ILE A 222 10.03 0.53 15.29
N THR A 223 10.23 0.54 16.61
CA THR A 223 11.34 -0.19 17.23
C THR A 223 11.23 -1.70 16.99
N ASN A 224 10.01 -2.27 17.06
CA ASN A 224 9.79 -3.67 16.67
C ASN A 224 10.07 -3.92 15.18
N ILE A 225 9.70 -2.98 14.28
CA ILE A 225 10.09 -3.06 12.86
C ILE A 225 11.61 -3.08 12.73
N ASP A 226 12.32 -2.19 13.43
CA ASP A 226 13.78 -2.10 13.41
C ASP A 226 14.46 -3.41 13.85
N ASP A 227 13.97 -4.01 14.94
CA ASP A 227 14.46 -5.32 15.41
C ASP A 227 14.25 -6.41 14.34
N ASN A 228 13.11 -6.40 13.67
CA ASN A 228 12.79 -7.33 12.58
C ASN A 228 13.65 -7.11 11.33
N VAL A 229 13.93 -5.86 10.97
CA VAL A 229 14.90 -5.54 9.92
C VAL A 229 16.29 -6.06 10.30
N GLY A 230 16.69 -5.89 11.55
CA GLY A 230 17.94 -6.45 12.08
C GLY A 230 18.03 -7.98 11.93
N ARG A 231 16.95 -8.71 12.26
CA ARG A 231 16.83 -10.17 12.08
C ARG A 231 16.96 -10.57 10.60
N LEU A 232 16.27 -9.85 9.72
CA LEU A 232 16.31 -10.10 8.28
C LEU A 232 17.72 -9.90 7.72
N LEU A 233 18.39 -8.79 8.04
CA LEU A 233 19.76 -8.52 7.60
C LEU A 233 20.76 -9.55 8.14
N ALA A 234 20.60 -9.98 9.40
CA ALA A 234 21.42 -11.04 9.99
C ALA A 234 21.25 -12.38 9.23
N SER A 235 20.00 -12.73 8.88
CA SER A 235 19.72 -13.96 8.13
C SER A 235 20.36 -13.97 6.73
N LEU A 236 20.38 -12.82 6.03
CA LEU A 236 21.09 -12.70 4.75
C LEU A 236 22.59 -12.97 4.89
N LYS A 237 23.20 -12.46 5.96
CA LYS A 237 24.61 -12.67 6.24
C LYS A 237 24.91 -14.15 6.56
N GLU A 238 24.08 -14.78 7.42
CA GLU A 238 24.20 -16.20 7.78
C GLU A 238 24.04 -17.12 6.56
N LEU A 239 23.15 -16.77 5.63
CA LEU A 239 22.93 -17.51 4.39
C LEU A 239 23.96 -17.20 3.29
N GLY A 240 24.88 -16.25 3.50
CA GLY A 240 25.88 -15.84 2.52
C GLY A 240 25.31 -15.06 1.33
N LEU A 241 24.11 -14.47 1.48
CA LEU A 241 23.39 -13.77 0.42
C LEU A 241 23.57 -12.25 0.44
N GLU A 242 24.11 -11.70 1.54
CA GLU A 242 24.19 -10.27 1.82
C GLU A 242 24.81 -9.47 0.67
N ARG A 243 25.90 -9.98 0.07
CA ARG A 243 26.69 -9.24 -0.91
C ARG A 243 25.89 -8.91 -2.18
N ASN A 244 25.13 -9.87 -2.73
CA ASN A 244 24.37 -9.72 -3.97
C ASN A 244 22.86 -9.68 -3.72
N THR A 245 22.44 -8.99 -2.67
CA THR A 245 21.03 -8.69 -2.37
C THR A 245 20.85 -7.18 -2.31
N ILE A 246 19.91 -6.67 -3.10
CA ILE A 246 19.44 -5.29 -3.01
C ILE A 246 18.39 -5.26 -1.91
N VAL A 247 18.66 -4.51 -0.84
CA VAL A 247 17.70 -4.25 0.24
C VAL A 247 17.26 -2.79 0.14
N ILE A 248 15.96 -2.57 -0.02
CA ILE A 248 15.34 -1.24 -0.08
C ILE A 248 14.44 -1.08 1.13
N PHE A 249 14.54 0.04 1.81
CA PHE A 249 13.63 0.46 2.87
C PHE A 249 12.97 1.78 2.48
N LEU A 250 11.64 1.82 2.57
CA LEU A 250 10.84 3.04 2.42
C LEU A 250 9.52 2.93 3.21
N THR A 251 8.77 4.02 3.28
CA THR A 251 7.38 4.04 3.79
C THR A 251 6.41 4.47 2.70
N ASP A 252 5.13 4.16 2.87
CA ASP A 252 4.13 4.39 1.82
C ASP A 252 3.55 5.81 1.79
N ASN A 253 3.63 6.57 2.87
CA ASN A 253 3.22 7.98 2.98
C ASN A 253 3.79 8.62 4.24
N GLY A 254 3.53 9.91 4.43
CA GLY A 254 3.87 10.60 5.67
C GLY A 254 3.16 10.05 6.91
N PRO A 255 3.52 10.53 8.12
CA PRO A 255 3.03 9.97 9.38
C PRO A 255 1.53 10.20 9.57
N ALA A 256 0.82 9.19 10.05
CA ALA A 256 -0.53 9.37 10.60
C ALA A 256 -0.42 9.80 12.06
N VAL A 257 -0.94 10.98 12.38
CA VAL A 257 -0.91 11.56 13.73
C VAL A 257 -2.28 12.12 14.06
N SER A 258 -2.78 11.81 15.25
CA SER A 258 -4.07 12.32 15.73
C SER A 258 -4.01 13.84 15.98
N ARG A 259 -5.14 14.49 15.82
CA ARG A 259 -5.24 15.94 16.04
C ARG A 259 -4.82 16.31 17.46
N GLY A 260 -3.85 17.21 17.57
CA GLY A 260 -3.35 17.73 18.85
C GLY A 260 -2.20 16.94 19.45
N VAL A 261 -1.74 15.88 18.81
CA VAL A 261 -0.50 15.19 19.13
C VAL A 261 0.66 15.88 18.40
N ASP A 262 1.71 16.21 19.12
CA ASP A 262 2.94 16.80 18.58
C ASP A 262 4.01 15.72 18.45
N ARG A 263 4.18 15.19 17.23
CA ARG A 263 5.19 14.18 16.89
C ARG A 263 6.25 14.77 15.96
N PHE A 264 7.52 14.48 16.23
CA PHE A 264 8.63 14.98 15.44
C PHE A 264 8.48 14.59 13.95
N ASN A 265 8.47 15.58 13.07
CA ASN A 265 8.33 15.38 11.62
C ASN A 265 9.47 16.03 10.81
N ALA A 266 10.67 16.13 11.40
CA ALA A 266 11.88 16.67 10.77
C ALA A 266 11.70 18.08 10.14
N GLY A 267 10.79 18.91 10.65
CA GLY A 267 10.47 20.24 10.13
C GLY A 267 9.63 20.25 8.86
N LEU A 268 9.17 19.10 8.39
CA LEU A 268 8.30 18.99 7.22
C LEU A 268 6.87 19.42 7.54
N ARG A 269 6.26 20.14 6.60
CA ARG A 269 4.89 20.62 6.75
C ARG A 269 3.88 19.52 6.53
N ASP A 270 2.87 19.46 7.41
CA ASP A 270 1.71 18.60 7.34
C ASP A 270 2.03 17.08 7.50
N LEU A 271 1.07 16.19 7.20
CA LEU A 271 1.06 14.78 7.56
C LEU A 271 0.40 13.96 6.45
N LYS A 272 0.22 12.63 6.67
CA LYS A 272 -0.55 11.72 5.80
C LYS A 272 -1.82 12.37 5.23
N GLY A 273 -2.06 12.15 3.95
CA GLY A 273 -3.22 12.69 3.24
C GLY A 273 -2.99 14.08 2.65
N SER A 274 -1.90 14.74 2.96
CA SER A 274 -1.52 16.03 2.41
C SER A 274 -0.46 15.91 1.32
N VAL A 275 -0.47 16.86 0.37
CA VAL A 275 0.56 16.95 -0.67
C VAL A 275 1.74 17.85 -0.30
N TYR A 276 1.76 18.42 0.91
CA TYR A 276 2.97 19.03 1.46
C TYR A 276 4.01 17.97 1.79
N ASP A 277 5.28 18.35 1.92
CA ASP A 277 6.38 17.36 2.06
C ASP A 277 6.21 16.43 3.28
N GLY A 278 5.55 16.87 4.35
CA GLY A 278 5.23 15.99 5.48
C GLY A 278 4.28 14.83 5.14
N GLY A 279 3.49 14.96 4.08
CA GLY A 279 2.60 13.88 3.62
C GLY A 279 3.19 13.00 2.52
N ILE A 280 4.13 13.52 1.70
CA ILE A 280 4.62 12.83 0.50
C ILE A 280 6.14 12.55 0.50
N ARG A 281 6.96 13.27 1.27
CA ARG A 281 8.38 13.00 1.37
C ARG A 281 8.62 11.87 2.35
N VAL A 282 9.26 10.80 1.89
CA VAL A 282 9.45 9.55 2.63
C VAL A 282 10.92 9.14 2.65
N PRO A 283 11.39 8.39 3.67
CA PRO A 283 12.73 7.80 3.65
C PRO A 283 12.84 6.81 2.49
N CYS A 284 14.01 6.76 1.86
CA CYS A 284 14.35 5.72 0.90
C CYS A 284 15.84 5.41 0.97
N PHE A 285 16.16 4.20 1.42
CA PHE A 285 17.52 3.67 1.54
C PHE A 285 17.69 2.45 0.65
N LEU A 286 18.75 2.41 -0.14
CA LEU A 286 19.13 1.25 -0.95
C LEU A 286 20.50 0.74 -0.55
N ARG A 287 20.60 -0.54 -0.21
CA ARG A 287 21.87 -1.21 0.08
C ARG A 287 22.10 -2.37 -0.89
N TRP A 288 23.21 -2.32 -1.61
CA TRP A 288 23.66 -3.40 -2.49
C TRP A 288 25.20 -3.49 -2.45
N PRO A 289 25.77 -4.23 -1.48
CA PRO A 289 27.22 -4.22 -1.23
C PRO A 289 28.10 -4.65 -2.41
N ALA A 290 27.54 -5.41 -3.37
CA ALA A 290 28.27 -5.80 -4.58
C ALA A 290 28.53 -4.61 -5.53
N ARG A 291 27.67 -3.61 -5.55
CA ARG A 291 27.63 -2.57 -6.60
C ARG A 291 27.58 -1.13 -6.09
N LEU A 292 27.02 -0.87 -4.92
CA LEU A 292 26.83 0.48 -4.41
C LEU A 292 27.86 0.83 -3.33
N GLN A 293 28.35 2.05 -3.40
CA GLN A 293 29.21 2.63 -2.37
C GLN A 293 28.35 3.04 -1.17
N ALA A 294 28.71 2.57 0.02
CA ALA A 294 28.04 2.93 1.26
C ALA A 294 28.18 4.43 1.60
N GLY A 295 27.19 4.97 2.33
CA GLY A 295 27.21 6.31 2.88
C GLY A 295 27.04 7.44 1.84
N ARG A 296 26.54 7.12 0.63
CA ARG A 296 26.23 8.14 -0.37
C ARG A 296 24.82 8.70 -0.14
N GLU A 297 24.72 10.01 -0.32
CA GLU A 297 23.44 10.71 -0.40
C GLU A 297 23.20 11.19 -1.83
N ILE A 298 21.96 11.11 -2.29
CA ILE A 298 21.50 11.54 -3.61
C ILE A 298 20.49 12.66 -3.40
N ASP A 299 20.79 13.83 -3.98
CA ASP A 299 19.95 15.03 -3.89
C ASP A 299 18.90 15.10 -5.01
N GLU A 300 19.10 14.34 -6.09
CA GLU A 300 18.18 14.29 -7.22
C GLU A 300 16.81 13.74 -6.78
N MET A 301 15.76 14.38 -7.27
CA MET A 301 14.39 14.04 -6.95
C MET A 301 14.01 12.67 -7.54
N ALA A 302 13.50 11.79 -6.68
CA ALA A 302 13.02 10.46 -7.03
C ALA A 302 11.64 10.18 -6.41
N ALA A 303 10.95 9.17 -6.93
CA ALA A 303 9.64 8.78 -6.43
C ALA A 303 9.40 7.27 -6.53
N HIS A 304 8.36 6.81 -5.88
CA HIS A 304 7.93 5.40 -5.84
C HIS A 304 7.70 4.81 -7.25
N ILE A 305 7.27 5.60 -8.24
CA ILE A 305 7.11 5.15 -9.64
C ILE A 305 8.44 4.74 -10.29
N ASP A 306 9.57 5.22 -9.78
CA ASP A 306 10.90 4.99 -10.33
C ASP A 306 11.48 3.62 -9.92
N LEU A 307 10.93 2.99 -8.88
CA LEU A 307 11.50 1.74 -8.35
C LEU A 307 11.30 0.57 -9.30
N LEU A 308 10.15 0.45 -9.97
CA LEU A 308 9.95 -0.64 -10.93
C LEU A 308 11.00 -0.61 -12.07
N PRO A 309 11.17 0.49 -12.85
CA PRO A 309 12.19 0.52 -13.90
C PRO A 309 13.61 0.35 -13.34
N THR A 310 13.90 0.87 -12.15
CA THR A 310 15.21 0.71 -11.49
C THR A 310 15.52 -0.76 -11.19
N LEU A 311 14.56 -1.49 -10.65
CA LEU A 311 14.73 -2.89 -10.26
C LEU A 311 14.80 -3.80 -11.48
N LEU A 312 14.03 -3.52 -12.55
CA LEU A 312 14.17 -4.25 -13.80
C LEU A 312 15.56 -4.06 -14.41
N ASP A 313 16.07 -2.83 -14.47
CA ASP A 313 17.43 -2.54 -14.96
C ASP A 313 18.49 -3.25 -14.10
N ALA A 314 18.35 -3.20 -12.78
CA ALA A 314 19.30 -3.85 -11.86
C ALA A 314 19.34 -5.37 -12.02
N CYS A 315 18.21 -5.97 -12.40
CA CYS A 315 18.05 -7.41 -12.64
C CYS A 315 18.30 -7.84 -14.09
N GLY A 316 18.50 -6.89 -15.02
CA GLY A 316 18.57 -7.19 -16.44
C GLY A 316 17.25 -7.75 -17.01
N ALA A 317 16.12 -7.49 -16.34
CA ALA A 317 14.81 -7.95 -16.75
C ALA A 317 14.22 -7.00 -17.80
N PRO A 318 13.77 -7.52 -18.97
CA PRO A 318 13.28 -6.67 -20.04
C PRO A 318 11.92 -6.05 -19.66
N LEU A 319 11.73 -4.80 -20.07
CA LEU A 319 10.42 -4.17 -20.07
C LEU A 319 9.63 -4.69 -21.31
N PRO A 320 8.39 -5.18 -21.14
CA PRO A 320 7.55 -5.61 -22.24
C PRO A 320 7.29 -4.48 -23.25
N ASP A 321 7.28 -4.84 -24.55
CA ASP A 321 6.95 -3.88 -25.60
C ASP A 321 5.55 -3.27 -25.37
N GLY A 322 5.47 -1.95 -25.51
CA GLY A 322 4.22 -1.20 -25.34
C GLY A 322 3.80 -0.93 -23.89
N LEU A 323 4.50 -1.45 -22.88
CA LEU A 323 4.25 -1.08 -21.49
C LEU A 323 4.80 0.34 -21.22
N ARG A 324 3.89 1.28 -21.04
CA ARG A 324 4.25 2.67 -20.72
C ARG A 324 4.43 2.83 -19.21
N LEU A 325 5.61 3.25 -18.78
CA LEU A 325 5.91 3.66 -17.41
C LEU A 325 5.88 5.19 -17.30
N ASP A 326 5.58 5.69 -16.11
CA ASP A 326 5.72 7.11 -15.75
C ASP A 326 7.03 7.37 -15.00
N GLY A 327 7.58 6.33 -14.36
CA GLY A 327 8.88 6.37 -13.69
C GLY A 327 10.07 6.19 -14.63
N ILE A 328 11.24 6.55 -14.13
CA ILE A 328 12.54 6.39 -14.81
C ILE A 328 13.50 5.60 -13.92
N SER A 329 14.46 4.89 -14.53
CA SER A 329 15.43 4.11 -13.77
C SER A 329 16.40 5.01 -13.00
N LEU A 330 16.51 4.77 -11.69
CA LEU A 330 17.47 5.42 -10.78
C LEU A 330 18.84 4.71 -10.81
N LEU A 331 18.98 3.60 -11.51
CA LEU A 331 20.22 2.80 -11.50
C LEU A 331 21.47 3.59 -11.89
N PRO A 332 21.43 4.48 -12.92
CA PRO A 332 22.58 5.33 -13.25
C PRO A 332 23.02 6.24 -12.08
N LEU A 333 22.08 6.87 -11.37
CA LEU A 333 22.38 7.67 -10.17
C LEU A 333 22.99 6.82 -9.06
N LEU A 334 22.39 5.65 -8.79
CA LEU A 334 22.86 4.72 -7.78
C LEU A 334 24.30 4.25 -8.05
N LEU A 335 24.65 4.01 -9.30
CA LEU A 335 26.00 3.61 -9.72
C LEU A 335 26.99 4.78 -9.85
N GLY A 336 26.54 6.02 -9.64
CA GLY A 336 27.39 7.20 -9.71
C GLY A 336 27.78 7.60 -11.13
N ALA A 337 26.91 7.35 -12.11
CA ALA A 337 27.14 7.78 -13.49
C ALA A 337 27.18 9.32 -13.56
N ALA A 338 28.15 9.83 -14.32
CA ALA A 338 28.35 11.28 -14.50
C ALA A 338 27.38 11.92 -15.52
N ALA A 339 26.37 11.19 -15.99
CA ALA A 339 25.38 11.71 -16.93
C ALA A 339 24.45 12.73 -16.23
N PRO A 340 24.09 13.85 -16.91
CA PRO A 340 23.15 14.79 -16.33
C PRO A 340 21.79 14.11 -16.08
N TRP A 341 21.24 14.32 -14.86
CA TRP A 341 19.90 13.84 -14.53
C TRP A 341 18.86 14.73 -15.22
N PRO A 342 17.82 14.16 -15.83
CA PRO A 342 16.82 14.95 -16.53
C PRO A 342 16.01 15.81 -15.54
N GLU A 343 15.84 17.09 -15.87
CA GLU A 343 14.85 17.92 -15.18
C GLU A 343 13.46 17.32 -15.39
N ARG A 344 12.72 17.16 -14.29
CA ARG A 344 11.35 16.64 -14.34
C ARG A 344 10.45 17.29 -13.31
N THR A 345 9.16 17.16 -13.52
CA THR A 345 8.15 17.52 -12.53
C THR A 345 7.39 16.27 -12.14
N LEU A 346 7.30 15.99 -10.84
CA LEU A 346 6.45 14.95 -10.28
C LEU A 346 5.11 15.57 -9.86
N TYR A 347 4.06 14.75 -9.96
CA TYR A 347 2.70 15.18 -9.64
C TYR A 347 2.12 14.24 -8.60
N PHE A 348 1.44 14.83 -7.59
CA PHE A 348 0.76 14.09 -6.54
C PHE A 348 -0.59 14.71 -6.31
N GLN A 349 -1.59 13.87 -6.11
CA GLN A 349 -2.94 14.29 -5.76
C GLN A 349 -3.64 13.18 -5.00
N TRP A 350 -4.40 13.57 -3.99
CA TRP A 350 -5.31 12.68 -3.31
C TRP A 350 -6.41 13.45 -2.59
N HIS A 351 -7.62 12.97 -2.72
CA HIS A 351 -8.77 13.33 -1.89
C HIS A 351 -9.78 12.20 -1.89
N ARG A 352 -10.69 12.20 -0.93
CA ARG A 352 -11.84 11.28 -0.93
C ARG A 352 -12.76 11.61 -2.09
N GLY A 353 -13.17 10.60 -2.85
CA GLY A 353 -14.05 10.73 -3.99
C GLY A 353 -13.93 9.57 -4.97
N ASP A 354 -14.89 9.43 -5.88
CA ASP A 354 -14.88 8.39 -6.91
C ASP A 354 -14.08 8.80 -8.15
N GLU A 355 -13.83 10.09 -8.29
CA GLU A 355 -13.05 10.69 -9.38
C GLU A 355 -12.18 11.83 -8.83
N PRO A 356 -11.03 12.11 -9.42
CA PRO A 356 -10.19 13.23 -9.00
C PRO A 356 -10.85 14.57 -9.38
N GLU A 357 -10.87 15.49 -8.45
CA GLU A 357 -11.30 16.88 -8.67
C GLU A 357 -10.05 17.73 -8.96
N PRO A 358 -9.96 18.42 -10.11
CA PRO A 358 -8.81 19.27 -10.42
C PRO A 358 -8.51 20.27 -9.30
N TYR A 359 -7.24 20.46 -8.98
CA TYR A 359 -6.71 21.38 -7.97
C TYR A 359 -7.15 21.10 -6.52
N ARG A 360 -7.74 19.96 -6.24
CA ARG A 360 -8.06 19.56 -4.87
C ARG A 360 -6.96 18.68 -4.29
N ASN A 361 -6.24 19.22 -3.30
CA ASN A 361 -5.12 18.54 -2.62
C ASN A 361 -4.16 17.88 -3.62
N CYS A 362 -3.59 18.71 -4.48
CA CYS A 362 -2.66 18.31 -5.53
C CYS A 362 -1.39 19.16 -5.49
N CYS A 363 -0.30 18.63 -6.02
CA CYS A 363 0.89 19.42 -6.27
C CYS A 363 1.61 19.01 -7.57
N ALA A 364 2.30 19.99 -8.16
CA ALA A 364 3.37 19.81 -9.12
C ALA A 364 4.69 20.14 -8.42
N ARG A 365 5.67 19.22 -8.44
CA ARG A 365 6.95 19.37 -7.74
C ARG A 365 8.11 19.18 -8.70
N SER A 366 8.91 20.22 -8.87
CA SER A 366 10.23 20.18 -9.52
C SER A 366 11.34 20.15 -8.46
N ASP A 367 12.61 20.09 -8.84
CA ASP A 367 13.73 20.09 -7.90
C ASP A 367 13.70 21.30 -6.95
N ARG A 368 13.32 22.48 -7.47
CA ARG A 368 13.32 23.72 -6.70
C ARG A 368 11.94 24.18 -6.25
N TYR A 369 10.94 24.11 -7.13
CA TYR A 369 9.64 24.70 -6.88
C TYR A 369 8.56 23.66 -6.70
N LYS A 370 7.60 23.97 -5.81
CA LYS A 370 6.39 23.19 -5.61
C LYS A 370 5.17 24.09 -5.68
N LEU A 371 4.28 23.76 -6.62
CA LEU A 371 2.97 24.42 -6.75
C LEU A 371 1.92 23.53 -6.11
N VAL A 372 1.23 24.05 -5.08
CA VAL A 372 0.15 23.34 -4.36
C VAL A 372 -1.20 23.93 -4.76
N ASN A 373 -2.17 23.06 -5.03
CA ASN A 373 -3.55 23.39 -5.42
C ASN A 373 -3.66 24.40 -6.59
N GLY A 374 -2.60 24.51 -7.39
CA GLY A 374 -2.52 25.45 -8.50
C GLY A 374 -2.41 26.92 -8.09
N THR A 375 -2.27 27.23 -6.81
CA THR A 375 -2.32 28.62 -6.28
C THR A 375 -1.16 28.99 -5.38
N GLU A 376 -0.61 28.07 -4.60
CA GLU A 376 0.46 28.33 -3.65
C GLU A 376 1.80 27.85 -4.25
N LEU A 377 2.83 28.69 -4.28
CA LEU A 377 4.17 28.36 -4.79
C LEU A 377 5.21 28.45 -3.70
N TYR A 378 6.03 27.41 -3.56
CA TYR A 378 7.12 27.33 -2.58
C TYR A 378 8.47 27.12 -3.26
N ASP A 379 9.52 27.82 -2.81
CA ASP A 379 10.93 27.57 -3.18
C ASP A 379 11.54 26.62 -2.14
N LEU A 380 11.59 25.34 -2.44
CA LEU A 380 11.99 24.29 -1.50
C LEU A 380 13.49 24.32 -1.14
N ILE A 381 14.32 25.07 -1.88
CA ILE A 381 15.73 25.29 -1.54
C ILE A 381 15.84 26.34 -0.44
N ALA A 382 15.09 27.43 -0.57
CA ALA A 382 15.10 28.54 0.40
C ALA A 382 14.17 28.30 1.59
N ASP A 383 13.09 27.54 1.39
CA ASP A 383 12.03 27.26 2.35
C ASP A 383 11.60 25.78 2.29
N PRO A 384 12.44 24.86 2.77
CA PRO A 384 12.12 23.42 2.78
C PRO A 384 10.92 23.05 3.67
N GLY A 385 10.49 23.95 4.54
CA GLY A 385 9.33 23.80 5.42
C GLY A 385 8.02 24.32 4.82
N GLU A 386 8.03 24.85 3.58
CA GLU A 386 6.83 25.32 2.85
C GLU A 386 6.02 26.37 3.63
N GLN A 387 6.72 27.35 4.27
CA GLN A 387 6.10 28.34 5.15
C GLN A 387 5.72 29.63 4.42
N ARG A 388 6.42 29.95 3.31
CA ARG A 388 6.27 31.20 2.58
C ARG A 388 5.78 30.98 1.17
N ASP A 389 4.51 31.33 0.93
CA ASP A 389 3.96 31.38 -0.42
C ASP A 389 4.55 32.56 -1.21
N ILE A 390 5.16 32.25 -2.37
CA ILE A 390 5.78 33.20 -3.30
C ILE A 390 5.04 33.30 -4.63
N ALA A 391 3.84 32.76 -4.75
CA ALA A 391 3.07 32.71 -6.00
C ALA A 391 2.86 34.09 -6.63
N ALA A 392 2.60 35.11 -5.82
CA ALA A 392 2.39 36.47 -6.29
C ALA A 392 3.64 37.10 -6.90
N ASP A 393 4.84 36.68 -6.46
CA ASP A 393 6.14 37.19 -6.93
C ASP A 393 6.61 36.48 -8.23
N HIS A 394 6.02 35.28 -8.55
CA HIS A 394 6.46 34.41 -9.64
C HIS A 394 5.30 33.87 -10.50
N PRO A 395 4.42 34.72 -11.06
CA PRO A 395 3.24 34.28 -11.82
C PRO A 395 3.57 33.43 -13.05
N GLU A 396 4.74 33.62 -13.67
CA GLU A 396 5.21 32.84 -14.82
C GLU A 396 5.55 31.38 -14.43
N ILE A 397 6.10 31.15 -13.22
CA ILE A 397 6.37 29.81 -12.70
C ILE A 397 5.05 29.12 -12.37
N VAL A 398 4.13 29.81 -11.70
CA VAL A 398 2.77 29.32 -11.41
C VAL A 398 2.08 28.88 -12.70
N ALA A 399 2.06 29.74 -13.74
CA ALA A 399 1.39 29.44 -15.01
C ALA A 399 1.99 28.19 -15.68
N ARG A 400 3.32 28.06 -15.72
CA ARG A 400 4.01 26.91 -16.31
C ARG A 400 3.70 25.61 -15.55
N MET A 401 3.76 25.62 -14.21
CA MET A 401 3.51 24.45 -13.38
C MET A 401 2.03 24.04 -13.41
N ARG A 402 1.10 24.99 -13.51
CA ARG A 402 -0.33 24.72 -13.71
C ARG A 402 -0.57 24.01 -15.05
N ALA A 403 0.00 24.52 -16.14
CA ALA A 403 -0.13 23.89 -17.46
C ALA A 403 0.41 22.45 -17.44
N GLY A 404 1.53 22.21 -16.74
CA GLY A 404 2.08 20.86 -16.55
C GLY A 404 1.14 19.94 -15.77
N TYR A 405 0.54 20.43 -14.69
CA TYR A 405 -0.44 19.67 -13.91
C TYR A 405 -1.71 19.35 -14.74
N GLU A 406 -2.23 20.33 -15.50
CA GLU A 406 -3.40 20.13 -16.34
C GLU A 406 -3.17 19.07 -17.41
N ALA A 407 -2.01 19.11 -18.07
CA ALA A 407 -1.62 18.09 -19.04
C ALA A 407 -1.45 16.70 -18.42
N TRP A 408 -0.87 16.64 -17.20
CA TRP A 408 -0.69 15.39 -16.47
C TRP A 408 -2.03 14.77 -16.05
N ILE A 409 -2.95 15.55 -15.45
CA ILE A 409 -4.23 15.00 -14.97
C ILE A 409 -5.11 14.55 -16.14
N GLU A 410 -5.08 15.25 -17.28
CA GLU A 410 -5.75 14.83 -18.51
C GLU A 410 -5.17 13.50 -19.02
N ASP A 411 -3.85 13.36 -19.12
CA ASP A 411 -3.16 12.17 -19.64
C ASP A 411 -3.40 10.95 -18.74
N VAL A 412 -3.28 11.07 -17.39
CA VAL A 412 -3.49 9.94 -16.51
C VAL A 412 -4.97 9.51 -16.44
N SER A 413 -5.90 10.47 -16.53
CA SER A 413 -7.35 10.22 -16.54
C SER A 413 -7.83 9.56 -17.83
N ALA A 414 -7.19 9.85 -18.95
CA ALA A 414 -7.52 9.28 -20.26
C ALA A 414 -7.18 7.79 -20.36
N THR A 415 -6.43 7.21 -19.41
CA THR A 415 -6.00 5.82 -19.47
C THR A 415 -7.17 4.84 -19.45
N ARG A 416 -8.13 5.00 -18.52
CA ARG A 416 -9.27 4.08 -18.37
C ARG A 416 -10.52 4.68 -17.71
N GLY A 417 -10.47 5.92 -17.24
CA GLY A 417 -11.49 6.48 -16.36
C GLY A 417 -11.44 5.85 -14.94
N TYR A 418 -12.52 5.98 -14.17
CA TYR A 418 -12.54 5.69 -12.73
C TYR A 418 -13.58 4.64 -12.31
N ALA A 419 -14.15 3.89 -13.26
CA ALA A 419 -14.99 2.75 -12.94
C ALA A 419 -14.15 1.67 -12.22
N PRO A 420 -14.61 1.10 -11.08
CA PRO A 420 -13.86 0.09 -10.37
C PRO A 420 -13.78 -1.22 -11.17
N PRO A 421 -12.71 -2.01 -10.99
CA PRO A 421 -12.67 -3.37 -11.50
C PRO A 421 -13.74 -4.24 -10.84
N ARG A 422 -14.15 -5.31 -11.51
CA ARG A 422 -15.16 -6.23 -11.00
C ARG A 422 -14.53 -7.40 -10.27
N ILE A 423 -15.14 -7.77 -9.14
CA ILE A 423 -14.81 -8.98 -8.41
C ILE A 423 -15.44 -10.17 -9.13
N HIS A 424 -14.68 -11.22 -9.44
CA HIS A 424 -15.18 -12.38 -10.16
C HIS A 424 -15.73 -13.44 -9.21
N LEU A 425 -16.95 -13.86 -9.44
CA LEU A 425 -17.66 -14.91 -8.71
C LEU A 425 -17.69 -16.22 -9.49
N GLY A 426 -17.60 -17.38 -8.80
CA GLY A 426 -17.73 -18.69 -9.39
C GLY A 426 -16.55 -19.10 -10.28
N THR A 427 -15.36 -18.67 -9.94
CA THR A 427 -14.10 -19.09 -10.60
C THR A 427 -13.46 -20.25 -9.84
N LEU A 428 -12.50 -20.94 -10.48
CA LEU A 428 -11.64 -21.93 -9.80
C LEU A 428 -10.52 -21.26 -8.97
N HIS A 429 -10.28 -19.98 -9.19
CA HIS A 429 -9.21 -19.23 -8.50
C HIS A 429 -9.59 -18.84 -7.08
N GLU A 430 -10.89 -18.58 -6.85
CA GLU A 430 -11.44 -18.22 -5.54
C GLU A 430 -12.87 -18.73 -5.41
N ASN A 431 -13.08 -19.69 -4.50
CA ASN A 431 -14.39 -20.24 -4.18
C ASN A 431 -14.35 -20.92 -2.79
N PRO A 432 -15.05 -20.42 -1.78
CA PRO A 432 -15.97 -19.27 -1.79
C PRO A 432 -15.27 -17.91 -1.93
N VAL A 433 -15.99 -16.94 -2.48
CA VAL A 433 -15.62 -15.52 -2.47
C VAL A 433 -16.23 -14.85 -1.24
N THR A 434 -15.46 -14.08 -0.48
CA THR A 434 -15.97 -13.25 0.63
C THR A 434 -15.87 -11.78 0.25
N LEU A 435 -17.00 -11.12 0.05
CA LEU A 435 -17.07 -9.68 -0.18
C LEU A 435 -17.07 -8.95 1.16
N THR A 436 -16.27 -7.90 1.25
CA THR A 436 -16.15 -7.06 2.44
C THR A 436 -16.51 -5.61 2.14
N ARG A 437 -16.68 -4.80 3.18
CA ARG A 437 -16.94 -3.37 3.02
C ARG A 437 -15.71 -2.58 2.52
N GLN A 438 -14.55 -3.21 2.44
CA GLN A 438 -13.37 -2.61 1.82
C GLN A 438 -13.67 -2.22 0.37
N ASP A 439 -14.35 -3.12 -0.34
CA ASP A 439 -14.50 -3.03 -1.79
C ASP A 439 -15.94 -2.68 -2.24
N TRP A 440 -16.85 -2.33 -1.30
CA TRP A 440 -18.17 -1.87 -1.70
C TRP A 440 -18.12 -0.41 -2.18
N ARG A 441 -19.12 -0.02 -2.99
CA ARG A 441 -19.27 1.32 -3.58
C ARG A 441 -20.57 1.96 -3.16
N GLY A 442 -20.71 3.27 -3.39
CA GLY A 442 -21.93 4.00 -3.10
C GLY A 442 -22.20 4.27 -1.61
N ALA A 443 -21.36 3.73 -0.71
CA ALA A 443 -21.43 3.99 0.72
C ALA A 443 -20.60 5.23 1.09
N GLU A 444 -20.97 5.89 2.18
CA GLU A 444 -20.22 7.01 2.73
C GLU A 444 -19.15 6.58 3.75
N GLY A 445 -19.21 5.32 4.20
CA GLY A 445 -18.29 4.77 5.19
C GLY A 445 -18.50 3.28 5.44
N TRP A 446 -17.82 2.76 6.45
CA TRP A 446 -17.86 1.36 6.86
C TRP A 446 -18.90 1.03 7.94
N GLY A 447 -19.60 2.03 8.47
CA GLY A 447 -20.59 1.85 9.52
C GLY A 447 -21.77 0.97 9.07
N ASN A 448 -22.43 0.31 10.03
CA ASN A 448 -23.61 -0.51 9.74
C ASN A 448 -24.81 0.28 9.23
N GLU A 449 -24.81 1.59 9.47
CA GLU A 449 -25.83 2.55 9.00
C GLU A 449 -25.72 2.84 7.50
N HIS A 450 -24.56 2.55 6.90
CA HIS A 450 -24.34 2.77 5.47
C HIS A 450 -24.80 1.58 4.64
N LEU A 451 -25.17 1.87 3.40
CA LEU A 451 -25.50 0.89 2.37
C LEU A 451 -24.54 1.05 1.21
N GLY A 452 -24.12 -0.07 0.65
CA GLY A 452 -23.24 -0.10 -0.51
C GLY A 452 -23.57 -1.26 -1.42
N TYR A 453 -22.86 -1.31 -2.54
CA TYR A 453 -22.93 -2.40 -3.50
C TYR A 453 -21.52 -2.81 -3.94
N TRP A 454 -21.39 -4.03 -4.43
CA TRP A 454 -20.16 -4.51 -5.06
C TRP A 454 -20.37 -4.63 -6.56
N GLU A 455 -19.41 -4.15 -7.33
CA GLU A 455 -19.33 -4.42 -8.76
C GLU A 455 -18.74 -5.82 -8.94
N VAL A 456 -19.53 -6.74 -9.46
CA VAL A 456 -19.17 -8.15 -9.59
C VAL A 456 -19.33 -8.64 -11.02
N LYS A 457 -18.62 -9.72 -11.35
CA LYS A 457 -18.79 -10.50 -12.57
C LYS A 457 -19.05 -11.94 -12.19
N VAL A 458 -20.23 -12.45 -12.46
CA VAL A 458 -20.50 -13.88 -12.36
C VAL A 458 -19.83 -14.55 -13.54
N ALA A 459 -18.63 -15.13 -13.29
CA ALA A 459 -17.82 -15.74 -14.33
C ALA A 459 -18.42 -17.04 -14.86
N THR A 460 -19.11 -17.80 -13.98
CA THR A 460 -19.75 -19.04 -14.34
C THR A 460 -21.17 -19.08 -13.79
N ALA A 461 -22.17 -19.21 -14.69
CA ALA A 461 -23.55 -19.39 -14.27
C ALA A 461 -23.74 -20.69 -13.47
N GLY A 462 -24.69 -20.70 -12.54
CA GLY A 462 -24.98 -21.90 -11.75
C GLY A 462 -25.73 -21.59 -10.47
N GLU A 463 -25.84 -22.60 -9.61
CA GLU A 463 -26.41 -22.45 -8.28
C GLU A 463 -25.34 -22.04 -7.28
N TYR A 464 -25.66 -21.06 -6.45
CA TYR A 464 -24.76 -20.53 -5.42
C TYR A 464 -25.43 -20.59 -4.06
N ASP A 465 -24.66 -20.99 -3.04
CA ASP A 465 -25.00 -20.75 -1.65
C ASP A 465 -24.46 -19.37 -1.25
N ILE A 466 -25.35 -18.51 -0.75
CA ILE A 466 -25.06 -17.12 -0.41
C ILE A 466 -25.28 -16.94 1.09
N THR A 467 -24.22 -16.56 1.82
CA THR A 467 -24.30 -16.31 3.26
C THR A 467 -24.05 -14.84 3.54
N LEU A 468 -25.05 -14.15 4.09
CA LEU A 468 -24.91 -12.82 4.64
C LEU A 468 -24.47 -12.94 6.10
N ARG A 469 -23.37 -12.29 6.47
CA ARG A 469 -22.89 -12.25 7.88
C ARG A 469 -23.00 -10.85 8.47
N PHE A 470 -23.45 -10.76 9.71
CA PHE A 470 -23.71 -9.50 10.41
C PHE A 470 -23.60 -9.66 11.93
N SER A 471 -23.59 -8.55 12.65
CA SER A 471 -23.55 -8.55 14.11
C SER A 471 -24.92 -8.86 14.72
N ALA A 472 -24.99 -9.76 15.71
CA ALA A 472 -26.20 -10.04 16.49
C ALA A 472 -26.76 -8.82 17.27
N ARG A 473 -25.94 -7.77 17.43
CA ARG A 473 -26.37 -6.51 18.09
C ARG A 473 -27.25 -5.64 17.19
N LEU A 474 -27.38 -6.00 15.90
CA LEU A 474 -28.26 -5.28 14.99
C LEU A 474 -29.68 -5.80 15.16
N PRO A 475 -30.67 -4.95 15.48
CA PRO A 475 -32.07 -5.32 15.47
C PRO A 475 -32.47 -5.56 14.01
N ALA A 476 -32.36 -6.78 13.53
CA ALA A 476 -32.72 -7.16 12.17
C ALA A 476 -33.89 -8.13 12.22
N ARG A 477 -34.88 -7.96 11.33
CA ARG A 477 -36.03 -8.84 11.19
C ARG A 477 -36.07 -9.55 9.84
N GLU A 478 -35.40 -8.96 8.84
CA GLU A 478 -35.33 -9.52 7.50
C GLU A 478 -33.96 -9.22 6.86
N ALA A 479 -33.41 -10.21 6.16
CA ALA A 479 -32.19 -10.10 5.38
C ALA A 479 -32.56 -10.08 3.88
N HIS A 480 -31.88 -9.22 3.13
CA HIS A 480 -32.10 -9.01 1.72
C HIS A 480 -30.80 -9.19 0.93
N PHE A 481 -30.93 -9.79 -0.23
CA PHE A 481 -29.87 -9.94 -1.22
C PHE A 481 -30.43 -9.52 -2.60
N ARG A 482 -29.64 -8.76 -3.36
CA ARG A 482 -29.98 -8.39 -4.75
C ARG A 482 -28.75 -8.52 -5.65
N LEU A 483 -28.93 -9.17 -6.79
CA LEU A 483 -27.93 -9.21 -7.85
C LEU A 483 -28.61 -8.87 -9.19
N GLY A 484 -28.35 -7.65 -9.72
CA GLY A 484 -29.12 -7.13 -10.84
C GLY A 484 -30.62 -7.11 -10.55
N ASP A 485 -31.40 -7.84 -11.39
CA ASP A 485 -32.86 -7.94 -11.22
C ASP A 485 -33.30 -9.05 -10.25
N ASN A 486 -32.40 -9.96 -9.84
CA ASN A 486 -32.70 -11.00 -8.87
C ASN A 486 -32.72 -10.43 -7.45
N SER A 487 -33.85 -10.55 -6.76
CA SER A 487 -34.01 -10.10 -5.38
C SER A 487 -34.56 -11.22 -4.51
N LEU A 488 -33.93 -11.42 -3.34
CA LEU A 488 -34.31 -12.41 -2.36
C LEU A 488 -34.46 -11.75 -0.98
N SER A 489 -35.40 -12.24 -0.19
CA SER A 489 -35.48 -11.86 1.23
C SER A 489 -35.84 -13.07 2.11
N GLN A 490 -35.42 -13.00 3.37
CA GLN A 490 -35.67 -14.04 4.36
C GLN A 490 -35.83 -13.42 5.74
N ALA A 491 -36.89 -13.83 6.45
CA ALA A 491 -37.08 -13.47 7.86
C ALA A 491 -35.95 -14.05 8.72
N LEU A 492 -35.54 -13.30 9.74
CA LEU A 492 -34.48 -13.65 10.66
C LEU A 492 -35.02 -13.95 12.05
N ASP A 493 -34.47 -15.00 12.67
CA ASP A 493 -34.69 -15.28 14.09
C ASP A 493 -34.00 -14.23 14.98
N GLU A 494 -34.51 -14.05 16.18
CA GLU A 494 -33.91 -13.16 17.17
C GLU A 494 -32.47 -13.60 17.52
N GLY A 495 -31.55 -12.67 17.47
CA GLY A 495 -30.12 -12.93 17.74
C GLY A 495 -29.36 -13.59 16.59
N ALA A 496 -29.95 -13.74 15.41
CA ALA A 496 -29.23 -14.25 14.23
C ALA A 496 -27.99 -13.40 13.92
N THR A 497 -26.92 -14.07 13.46
CA THR A 497 -25.67 -13.46 13.01
C THR A 497 -25.38 -13.75 11.54
N ALA A 498 -26.20 -14.60 10.92
CA ALA A 498 -26.09 -14.93 9.50
C ALA A 498 -27.45 -15.27 8.92
N CYS A 499 -27.56 -15.13 7.59
CA CYS A 499 -28.67 -15.58 6.78
C CYS A 499 -28.11 -16.34 5.57
N VAL A 500 -28.69 -17.49 5.23
CA VAL A 500 -28.23 -18.34 4.13
C VAL A 500 -29.33 -18.51 3.10
N PHE A 501 -29.07 -18.07 1.86
CA PHE A 501 -29.87 -18.40 0.70
C PHE A 501 -29.19 -19.56 -0.04
N GLN A 502 -29.86 -20.71 -0.09
CA GLN A 502 -29.31 -21.93 -0.69
C GLN A 502 -29.69 -22.06 -2.15
N ARG A 503 -28.75 -22.56 -2.97
CA ARG A 503 -28.97 -22.96 -4.38
C ARG A 503 -29.61 -21.86 -5.24
N VAL A 504 -29.15 -20.63 -5.04
CA VAL A 504 -29.63 -19.46 -5.78
C VAL A 504 -29.08 -19.49 -7.21
N PRO A 505 -29.94 -19.56 -8.25
CA PRO A 505 -29.45 -19.51 -9.61
C PRO A 505 -28.95 -18.11 -9.98
N LEU A 506 -27.66 -18.01 -10.28
CA LEU A 506 -27.02 -16.75 -10.73
C LEU A 506 -26.64 -16.89 -12.22
N PRO A 507 -27.11 -15.97 -13.10
CA PRO A 507 -26.69 -15.93 -14.50
C PRO A 507 -25.26 -15.40 -14.63
N ALA A 508 -24.54 -15.84 -15.66
CA ALA A 508 -23.23 -15.27 -15.99
C ALA A 508 -23.39 -13.83 -16.51
N GLY A 509 -22.43 -12.98 -16.17
CA GLY A 509 -22.40 -11.59 -16.63
C GLY A 509 -22.00 -10.61 -15.55
N ASP A 510 -21.93 -9.35 -15.92
CA ASP A 510 -21.63 -8.22 -15.05
C ASP A 510 -22.89 -7.79 -14.29
N ALA A 511 -22.74 -7.51 -12.98
CA ALA A 511 -23.86 -7.12 -12.15
C ALA A 511 -23.40 -6.25 -10.95
N ARG A 512 -24.37 -5.59 -10.33
CA ARG A 512 -24.24 -5.04 -8.99
C ARG A 512 -24.85 -5.98 -7.97
N LEU A 513 -24.10 -6.25 -6.90
CA LEU A 513 -24.55 -7.04 -5.77
C LEU A 513 -24.80 -6.11 -4.59
N GLU A 514 -25.97 -6.21 -3.99
CA GLU A 514 -26.37 -5.49 -2.80
C GLU A 514 -26.85 -6.48 -1.74
N ALA A 515 -26.54 -6.20 -0.47
CA ALA A 515 -27.03 -6.98 0.65
C ALA A 515 -27.26 -6.09 1.86
N TRP A 516 -28.45 -6.22 2.49
CA TRP A 516 -28.81 -5.41 3.62
C TRP A 516 -29.73 -6.15 4.59
N LEU A 517 -29.84 -5.58 5.78
CA LEU A 517 -30.78 -5.99 6.83
C LEU A 517 -31.86 -4.93 6.95
N GLU A 518 -33.09 -5.34 7.24
CA GLU A 518 -34.20 -4.43 7.50
C GLU A 518 -34.83 -4.69 8.86
N ALA A 519 -35.10 -3.62 9.60
CA ALA A 519 -35.87 -3.60 10.82
C ALA A 519 -36.56 -2.25 11.00
N ASP A 520 -37.85 -2.26 11.35
CA ASP A 520 -38.62 -1.07 11.68
C ASP A 520 -38.52 0.02 10.60
N GLY A 521 -38.53 -0.39 9.32
CA GLY A 521 -38.42 0.49 8.13
C GLY A 521 -37.03 1.10 7.92
N ARG A 522 -36.01 0.63 8.64
CA ARG A 522 -34.61 1.07 8.47
C ARG A 522 -33.76 -0.02 7.86
N ARG A 523 -32.94 0.35 6.88
CA ARG A 523 -31.97 -0.53 6.23
C ARG A 523 -30.59 -0.33 6.83
N ARG A 524 -29.83 -1.43 6.90
CA ARG A 524 -28.44 -1.47 7.41
C ARG A 524 -27.59 -2.43 6.58
N GLY A 525 -26.34 -2.07 6.33
CA GLY A 525 -25.43 -2.92 5.59
C GLY A 525 -25.02 -4.17 6.37
N VAL A 526 -24.80 -5.28 5.65
CA VAL A 526 -24.19 -6.51 6.21
C VAL A 526 -22.68 -6.32 6.38
N SER A 527 -22.04 -7.16 7.20
CA SER A 527 -20.58 -7.11 7.40
C SER A 527 -19.85 -7.80 6.26
N TYR A 528 -20.34 -8.96 5.82
CA TYR A 528 -19.73 -9.78 4.77
C TYR A 528 -20.80 -10.48 3.95
N VAL A 529 -20.47 -10.79 2.69
CA VAL A 529 -21.25 -11.68 1.83
C VAL A 529 -20.34 -12.79 1.33
N ASP A 530 -20.60 -14.05 1.73
CA ASP A 530 -19.90 -15.20 1.19
C ASP A 530 -20.73 -15.81 0.05
N LEU A 531 -20.11 -16.07 -1.09
CA LEU A 531 -20.73 -16.72 -2.25
C LEU A 531 -19.93 -17.99 -2.58
N LYS A 532 -20.60 -19.14 -2.52
CA LYS A 532 -20.02 -20.44 -2.83
C LYS A 532 -20.82 -21.08 -3.95
N ARG A 533 -20.16 -21.46 -5.03
CA ARG A 533 -20.72 -22.22 -6.15
C ARG A 533 -20.55 -23.72 -5.95
#